data_44a1875774820e8f9e5de9ff4c37a735
#
_entry.id   44a1875774820e8f9e5de9ff4c37a735
#
_cell.length_a   1.000
_cell.length_b   1.000
_cell.length_c   1.000
_cell.angle_alpha   90.00
_cell.angle_beta   90.00
_cell.angle_gamma   90.00
#
_symmetry.space_group_name_H-M   'P 1'
#
loop_
_entity.id
_entity.type
_entity.pdbx_description
1 polymer ?
#
loop_
_entity_poly.entity_id
_entity_poly.type
_entity_poly.pdbx_seq_one_letter_code
_entity_poly.pdbx_strand_id
1 'polypeptide(L)'
;VARFAVRKNHREEAMPFYERGPVRIHYEERGSGFPLLVIPGGGLNSTIAGLDATHPFNAAKEFSNSFRTIVADLRNAPPGQSSGPLETDRPWDSFTDDHIGLMDHLGIKRFMVLGYCIGQPFIWNLIKRAGDRVVAAVLTQPSGHREEMPTQFYDRNMEGWGPEFVKKRPEYTMGQVSDFLKKMYLANPDFVFTVTRDFVRKCQTPILVLPDDIPPHPFKVAMEVAMLAPNSQVSLYPWKDTPDKVPLAVRHIRMFLESNRPAVAAAETQRAAAD
;
A
#
# COMPACT_ATOMS: atom_id res chain seq x y z
N VAL A 1 -41.92 -33.42 20.34
CA VAL A 1 -40.90 -33.08 19.31
C VAL A 1 -40.57 -31.61 19.47
N ALA A 2 -39.50 -31.30 20.22
CA ALA A 2 -39.04 -29.92 20.44
C ALA A 2 -38.11 -29.49 19.28
N ARG A 3 -38.53 -28.48 18.52
CA ARG A 3 -37.67 -27.81 17.51
C ARG A 3 -36.74 -26.84 18.22
N PHE A 4 -35.45 -27.17 18.26
CA PHE A 4 -34.39 -26.21 18.63
C PHE A 4 -34.20 -25.24 17.47
N ALA A 5 -34.64 -24.00 17.66
CA ALA A 5 -34.31 -22.90 16.76
C ALA A 5 -32.88 -22.42 17.08
N VAL A 6 -31.92 -22.71 16.19
CA VAL A 6 -30.58 -22.13 16.22
C VAL A 6 -30.72 -20.67 15.83
N ARG A 7 -30.67 -19.76 16.81
CA ARG A 7 -30.48 -18.33 16.57
C ARG A 7 -29.05 -18.10 16.05
N LYS A 8 -28.92 -17.88 14.75
CA LYS A 8 -27.70 -17.26 14.19
C LYS A 8 -27.64 -15.82 14.69
N ASN A 9 -26.82 -15.57 15.70
CA ASN A 9 -26.40 -14.21 16.04
C ASN A 9 -25.53 -13.70 14.89
N HIS A 10 -26.11 -12.99 13.92
CA HIS A 10 -25.37 -12.04 13.12
C HIS A 10 -25.04 -10.84 14.03
N ARG A 11 -23.92 -10.91 14.75
CA ARG A 11 -23.23 -9.67 15.10
C ARG A 11 -22.84 -9.06 13.76
N GLU A 12 -23.40 -7.90 13.43
CA GLU A 12 -22.75 -6.98 12.50
C GLU A 12 -21.35 -6.73 13.10
N GLU A 13 -20.33 -7.37 12.53
CA GLU A 13 -18.94 -7.04 12.89
C GLU A 13 -18.76 -5.58 12.47
N ALA A 14 -18.69 -4.70 13.46
CA ALA A 14 -18.39 -3.30 13.24
C ALA A 14 -17.08 -3.27 12.47
N MET A 15 -17.10 -2.66 11.26
CA MET A 15 -15.90 -2.56 10.43
C MET A 15 -14.81 -1.87 11.22
N PRO A 16 -13.58 -2.44 11.32
CA PRO A 16 -12.56 -1.91 12.19
C PRO A 16 -12.01 -0.58 11.65
N PHE A 17 -11.83 0.37 12.56
CA PHE A 17 -11.20 1.65 12.28
C PHE A 17 -10.02 1.88 13.21
N TYR A 18 -8.93 2.39 12.64
CA TYR A 18 -7.86 3.03 13.37
C TYR A 18 -8.15 4.52 13.48
N GLU A 19 -8.13 5.07 14.67
CA GLU A 19 -8.43 6.49 14.94
C GLU A 19 -7.27 7.16 15.69
N ARG A 20 -6.87 8.36 15.22
CA ARG A 20 -5.86 9.21 15.86
C ARG A 20 -6.22 10.68 15.66
N GLY A 21 -6.77 11.32 16.70
CA GLY A 21 -7.28 12.68 16.60
C GLY A 21 -8.34 12.78 15.50
N PRO A 22 -8.18 13.67 14.50
CA PRO A 22 -9.15 13.81 13.40
C PRO A 22 -8.99 12.76 12.29
N VAL A 23 -8.01 11.87 12.39
CA VAL A 23 -7.76 10.82 11.40
C VAL A 23 -8.55 9.57 11.75
N ARG A 24 -9.28 9.03 10.77
CA ARG A 24 -10.03 7.79 10.89
C ARG A 24 -9.77 6.93 9.66
N ILE A 25 -9.15 5.78 9.83
CA ILE A 25 -8.72 4.87 8.76
C ILE A 25 -9.51 3.56 8.86
N HIS A 26 -10.30 3.28 7.85
CA HIS A 26 -10.96 1.99 7.68
C HIS A 26 -9.92 0.96 7.20
N TYR A 27 -9.89 -0.20 7.86
CA TYR A 27 -9.00 -1.29 7.49
C TYR A 27 -9.69 -2.65 7.58
N GLU A 28 -9.12 -3.64 6.94
CA GLU A 28 -9.50 -5.04 7.06
C GLU A 28 -8.25 -5.88 7.34
N GLU A 29 -8.46 -6.98 8.09
CA GLU A 29 -7.45 -7.99 8.34
C GLU A 29 -7.94 -9.35 7.87
N ARG A 30 -7.03 -10.18 7.34
CA ARG A 30 -7.32 -11.54 6.92
C ARG A 30 -6.14 -12.46 7.24
N GLY A 31 -6.45 -13.73 7.55
CA GLY A 31 -5.44 -14.74 7.80
C GLY A 31 -4.70 -14.57 9.12
N SER A 32 -3.57 -15.24 9.22
CA SER A 32 -2.70 -15.24 10.40
C SER A 32 -1.23 -15.41 10.00
N GLY A 33 -0.31 -15.27 10.94
CA GLY A 33 1.13 -15.40 10.69
C GLY A 33 1.84 -14.05 10.61
N PHE A 34 2.95 -13.99 9.85
CA PHE A 34 3.74 -12.76 9.76
C PHE A 34 2.96 -11.65 9.04
N PRO A 35 2.97 -10.39 9.57
CA PRO A 35 2.16 -9.31 9.01
C PRO A 35 2.61 -8.88 7.61
N LEU A 36 1.64 -8.71 6.70
CA LEU A 36 1.80 -8.16 5.37
C LEU A 36 0.85 -6.97 5.18
N LEU A 37 1.39 -5.76 5.16
CA LEU A 37 0.64 -4.57 4.79
C LEU A 37 0.42 -4.56 3.28
N VAL A 38 -0.83 -4.45 2.84
CA VAL A 38 -1.21 -4.33 1.43
C VAL A 38 -1.69 -2.91 1.17
N ILE A 39 -1.02 -2.19 0.26
CA ILE A 39 -1.38 -0.84 -0.15
C ILE A 39 -2.05 -0.92 -1.53
N PRO A 40 -3.37 -0.70 -1.64
CA PRO A 40 -4.06 -0.71 -2.92
C PRO A 40 -3.54 0.36 -3.89
N GLY A 41 -3.70 0.13 -5.18
CA GLY A 41 -3.48 1.14 -6.22
C GLY A 41 -4.72 2.01 -6.44
N GLY A 42 -4.66 2.83 -7.50
CA GLY A 42 -5.75 3.75 -7.83
C GLY A 42 -5.47 5.22 -7.49
N GLY A 43 -4.20 5.55 -7.25
CA GLY A 43 -3.80 6.90 -6.85
C GLY A 43 -4.48 7.30 -5.53
N LEU A 44 -4.96 8.52 -5.43
CA LEU A 44 -5.66 9.00 -4.23
C LEU A 44 -7.08 8.39 -4.05
N ASN A 45 -7.54 7.56 -4.98
CA ASN A 45 -8.77 6.76 -4.87
C ASN A 45 -8.52 5.34 -4.35
N SER A 46 -7.34 5.06 -3.80
CA SER A 46 -6.96 3.74 -3.27
C SER A 46 -7.90 3.26 -2.17
N THR A 47 -8.56 2.10 -2.39
CA THR A 47 -9.49 1.51 -1.42
C THR A 47 -9.38 -0.01 -1.37
N ILE A 48 -9.86 -0.60 -0.28
CA ILE A 48 -9.98 -2.05 -0.11
C ILE A 48 -10.84 -2.66 -1.23
N ALA A 49 -11.97 -2.05 -1.53
CA ALA A 49 -12.86 -2.49 -2.60
C ALA A 49 -12.18 -2.45 -3.99
N GLY A 50 -11.25 -1.53 -4.20
CA GLY A 50 -10.45 -1.42 -5.43
C GLY A 50 -9.62 -2.66 -5.73
N LEU A 51 -9.18 -3.41 -4.71
CA LEU A 51 -8.39 -4.63 -4.90
C LEU A 51 -9.11 -5.71 -5.72
N ASP A 52 -10.43 -5.84 -5.55
CA ASP A 52 -11.21 -6.79 -6.35
C ASP A 52 -11.61 -6.21 -7.72
N ALA A 53 -11.84 -4.91 -7.79
CA ALA A 53 -12.44 -4.29 -8.96
C ALA A 53 -11.44 -3.94 -10.07
N THR A 54 -10.19 -3.57 -9.73
CA THR A 54 -9.27 -2.93 -10.68
C THR A 54 -7.85 -3.50 -10.69
N HIS A 55 -7.52 -4.40 -9.76
CA HIS A 55 -6.16 -4.96 -9.67
C HIS A 55 -6.08 -6.32 -10.37
N PRO A 56 -4.90 -6.72 -10.88
CA PRO A 56 -4.71 -8.02 -11.52
C PRO A 56 -5.03 -9.21 -10.61
N PHE A 57 -4.86 -9.03 -9.31
CA PHE A 57 -5.23 -9.97 -8.25
C PHE A 57 -5.41 -9.22 -6.92
N ASN A 58 -6.16 -9.79 -5.98
CA ASN A 58 -6.35 -9.24 -4.64
C ASN A 58 -5.30 -9.83 -3.69
N ALA A 59 -4.22 -9.08 -3.43
CA ALA A 59 -3.12 -9.56 -2.58
C ALA A 59 -3.56 -9.86 -1.14
N ALA A 60 -4.54 -9.13 -0.59
CA ALA A 60 -5.04 -9.38 0.76
C ALA A 60 -5.74 -10.75 0.88
N LYS A 61 -6.46 -11.17 -0.15
CA LYS A 61 -7.07 -12.51 -0.23
C LYS A 61 -6.03 -13.57 -0.58
N GLU A 62 -5.21 -13.30 -1.60
CA GLU A 62 -4.26 -14.26 -2.16
C GLU A 62 -3.22 -14.75 -1.14
N PHE A 63 -2.73 -13.86 -0.28
CA PHE A 63 -1.69 -14.19 0.69
C PHE A 63 -2.20 -14.50 2.10
N SER A 64 -3.51 -14.43 2.36
CA SER A 64 -4.11 -14.65 3.69
C SER A 64 -3.91 -16.06 4.26
N ASN A 65 -3.63 -17.05 3.41
CA ASN A 65 -3.33 -18.43 3.86
C ASN A 65 -1.94 -18.57 4.51
N SER A 66 -1.01 -17.64 4.24
CA SER A 66 0.39 -17.70 4.72
C SER A 66 0.80 -16.51 5.56
N PHE A 67 0.04 -15.41 5.49
CA PHE A 67 0.33 -14.14 6.15
C PHE A 67 -0.91 -13.55 6.82
N ARG A 68 -0.72 -12.77 7.89
CA ARG A 68 -1.72 -11.85 8.40
C ARG A 68 -1.71 -10.63 7.48
N THR A 69 -2.63 -10.55 6.55
CA THR A 69 -2.74 -9.44 5.60
C THR A 69 -3.56 -8.30 6.22
N ILE A 70 -3.04 -7.09 6.14
CA ILE A 70 -3.66 -5.85 6.59
C ILE A 70 -3.81 -4.94 5.38
N VAL A 71 -5.01 -4.45 5.13
CA VAL A 71 -5.30 -3.52 4.04
C VAL A 71 -6.18 -2.39 4.53
N ALA A 72 -5.95 -1.17 4.03
CA ALA A 72 -6.71 0.00 4.44
C ALA A 72 -7.16 0.83 3.23
N ASP A 73 -8.29 1.54 3.39
CA ASP A 73 -8.63 2.64 2.51
C ASP A 73 -7.66 3.80 2.74
N LEU A 74 -7.19 4.42 1.67
CA LEU A 74 -6.38 5.62 1.77
C LEU A 74 -7.21 6.77 2.37
N ARG A 75 -6.58 7.57 3.26
CA ARG A 75 -7.22 8.76 3.82
C ARG A 75 -7.83 9.63 2.71
N ASN A 76 -9.08 10.02 2.87
CA ASN A 76 -9.80 10.87 1.93
C ASN A 76 -9.97 10.30 0.51
N ALA A 77 -9.83 9.00 0.31
CA ALA A 77 -10.24 8.37 -0.94
C ALA A 77 -11.77 8.44 -1.08
N PRO A 78 -12.33 9.13 -2.11
CA PRO A 78 -13.78 9.32 -2.20
C PRO A 78 -14.62 8.04 -2.21
N PRO A 79 -14.18 6.93 -2.84
CA PRO A 79 -14.94 5.67 -2.77
C PRO A 79 -14.84 4.97 -1.41
N GLY A 80 -13.84 5.36 -0.58
CA GLY A 80 -13.54 4.71 0.71
C GLY A 80 -14.23 5.33 1.90
N GLN A 81 -13.91 4.78 3.08
CA GLN A 81 -14.47 5.16 4.38
C GLN A 81 -13.45 5.90 5.27
N SER A 82 -12.20 6.03 4.82
CA SER A 82 -11.15 6.73 5.57
C SER A 82 -11.24 8.24 5.40
N SER A 83 -11.02 8.97 6.49
CA SER A 83 -11.09 10.44 6.49
C SER A 83 -10.02 11.04 7.41
N GLY A 84 -9.73 12.33 7.18
CA GLY A 84 -8.79 13.10 7.99
C GLY A 84 -8.50 14.46 7.38
N PRO A 85 -7.63 15.26 8.00
CA PRO A 85 -7.24 16.56 7.45
C PRO A 85 -6.46 16.40 6.14
N LEU A 86 -6.58 17.41 5.27
CA LEU A 86 -5.76 17.57 4.08
C LEU A 86 -4.45 18.29 4.49
N GLU A 87 -3.39 17.51 4.74
CA GLU A 87 -2.11 18.04 5.21
C GLU A 87 -1.24 18.53 4.04
N THR A 88 -1.43 19.78 3.62
CA THR A 88 -0.78 20.37 2.44
C THR A 88 0.72 20.48 2.59
N ASP A 89 1.25 20.70 3.79
CA ASP A 89 2.70 20.90 4.01
C ASP A 89 3.50 19.60 3.85
N ARG A 90 2.88 18.44 4.13
CA ARG A 90 3.55 17.14 4.21
C ARG A 90 2.72 15.98 3.64
N PRO A 91 2.23 16.07 2.40
CA PRO A 91 1.24 15.13 1.87
C PRO A 91 1.69 13.67 1.91
N TRP A 92 2.91 13.35 1.45
CA TRP A 92 3.44 11.98 1.49
C TRP A 92 3.61 11.46 2.91
N ASP A 93 4.07 12.30 3.83
CA ASP A 93 4.29 11.92 5.22
C ASP A 93 2.99 11.69 5.96
N SER A 94 1.93 12.44 5.67
CA SER A 94 0.63 12.26 6.30
C SER A 94 0.04 10.87 6.03
N PHE A 95 0.14 10.37 4.81
CA PHE A 95 -0.27 9.00 4.46
C PHE A 95 0.65 7.94 5.08
N THR A 96 1.96 8.23 5.15
CA THR A 96 2.90 7.31 5.82
C THR A 96 2.64 7.23 7.32
N ASP A 97 2.24 8.35 7.96
CA ASP A 97 1.80 8.36 9.36
C ASP A 97 0.58 7.45 9.58
N ASP A 98 -0.34 7.39 8.63
CA ASP A 98 -1.50 6.49 8.72
C ASP A 98 -1.07 5.02 8.64
N HIS A 99 -0.17 4.68 7.73
CA HIS A 99 0.36 3.32 7.62
C HIS A 99 1.12 2.90 8.90
N ILE A 100 2.02 3.75 9.40
CA ILE A 100 2.77 3.49 10.63
C ILE A 100 1.82 3.41 11.84
N GLY A 101 0.90 4.36 11.94
CA GLY A 101 -0.05 4.43 13.04
C GLY A 101 -1.01 3.23 13.06
N LEU A 102 -1.44 2.72 11.91
CA LEU A 102 -2.22 1.50 11.82
C LEU A 102 -1.41 0.29 12.32
N MET A 103 -0.13 0.16 11.92
CA MET A 103 0.72 -0.91 12.41
C MET A 103 0.92 -0.82 13.93
N ASP A 104 1.07 0.39 14.48
CA ASP A 104 1.19 0.62 15.93
C ASP A 104 -0.10 0.26 16.67
N HIS A 105 -1.26 0.66 16.14
CA HIS A 105 -2.58 0.32 16.66
C HIS A 105 -2.79 -1.20 16.76
N LEU A 106 -2.30 -1.95 15.78
CA LEU A 106 -2.36 -3.41 15.73
C LEU A 106 -1.25 -4.11 16.52
N GLY A 107 -0.37 -3.37 17.20
CA GLY A 107 0.77 -3.90 17.95
C GLY A 107 1.87 -4.52 17.07
N ILE A 108 1.87 -4.23 15.77
CA ILE A 108 2.79 -4.81 14.80
C ILE A 108 4.11 -4.04 14.79
N LYS A 109 5.19 -4.67 15.23
CA LYS A 109 6.53 -4.06 15.29
C LYS A 109 7.31 -4.20 13.98
N ARG A 110 7.19 -5.34 13.30
CA ARG A 110 7.86 -5.64 12.03
C ARG A 110 6.85 -6.25 11.07
N PHE A 111 6.93 -5.89 9.79
CA PHE A 111 6.01 -6.33 8.75
C PHE A 111 6.68 -6.32 7.39
N MET A 112 6.07 -7.01 6.45
CA MET A 112 6.33 -6.89 5.02
C MET A 112 5.29 -5.96 4.40
N VAL A 113 5.60 -5.41 3.23
CA VAL A 113 4.66 -4.54 2.53
C VAL A 113 4.58 -4.91 1.04
N LEU A 114 3.37 -4.90 0.50
CA LEU A 114 3.10 -5.02 -0.93
C LEU A 114 2.26 -3.82 -1.35
N GLY A 115 2.68 -3.12 -2.39
CA GLY A 115 1.94 -1.97 -2.89
C GLY A 115 1.78 -1.99 -4.41
N TYR A 116 0.59 -1.58 -4.85
CA TYR A 116 0.28 -1.38 -6.25
C TYR A 116 0.38 0.11 -6.62
N CYS A 117 0.88 0.42 -7.81
CA CYS A 117 0.83 1.77 -8.37
C CYS A 117 1.41 2.83 -7.38
N ILE A 118 0.57 3.69 -6.82
CA ILE A 118 0.93 4.69 -5.80
C ILE A 118 1.56 4.06 -4.54
N GLY A 119 1.40 2.77 -4.35
CA GLY A 119 2.07 2.04 -3.28
C GLY A 119 3.59 2.18 -3.31
N GLN A 120 4.22 2.34 -4.50
CA GLN A 120 5.67 2.52 -4.58
C GLN A 120 6.17 3.75 -3.80
N PRO A 121 5.75 4.99 -4.07
CA PRO A 121 6.21 6.13 -3.29
C PRO A 121 5.86 6.04 -1.80
N PHE A 122 4.73 5.42 -1.43
CA PHE A 122 4.40 5.17 -0.03
C PHE A 122 5.36 4.16 0.62
N ILE A 123 5.69 3.07 -0.06
CA ILE A 123 6.65 2.07 0.43
C ILE A 123 8.03 2.70 0.62
N TRP A 124 8.50 3.49 -0.33
CA TRP A 124 9.80 4.16 -0.18
C TRP A 124 9.81 5.16 0.98
N ASN A 125 8.72 5.92 1.16
CA ASN A 125 8.63 6.82 2.31
C ASN A 125 8.50 6.05 3.64
N LEU A 126 7.83 4.91 3.62
CA LEU A 126 7.72 4.02 4.78
C LEU A 126 9.10 3.43 5.17
N ILE A 127 9.89 2.94 4.20
CA ILE A 127 11.27 2.47 4.42
C ILE A 127 12.15 3.61 4.94
N LYS A 128 12.03 4.81 4.40
CA LYS A 128 12.79 5.98 4.85
C LYS A 128 12.50 6.33 6.31
N ARG A 129 11.26 6.18 6.77
CA ARG A 129 10.82 6.64 8.10
C ARG A 129 10.76 5.54 9.15
N ALA A 130 10.61 4.30 8.73
CA ALA A 130 10.45 3.12 9.59
C ALA A 130 11.18 1.89 9.02
N GLY A 131 12.36 2.06 8.41
CA GLY A 131 13.07 1.01 7.69
C GLY A 131 13.35 -0.25 8.50
N ASP A 132 13.70 -0.11 9.78
CA ASP A 132 13.94 -1.25 10.69
C ASP A 132 12.71 -2.14 10.88
N ARG A 133 11.52 -1.64 10.58
CA ARG A 133 10.25 -2.35 10.68
C ARG A 133 9.86 -3.06 9.38
N VAL A 134 10.35 -2.59 8.21
CA VAL A 134 10.01 -3.13 6.89
C VAL A 134 10.98 -4.23 6.51
N VAL A 135 10.53 -5.48 6.63
CA VAL A 135 11.37 -6.68 6.43
C VAL A 135 11.64 -6.96 4.96
N ALA A 136 10.63 -6.78 4.12
CA ALA A 136 10.72 -6.90 2.67
C ALA A 136 9.60 -6.11 2.01
N ALA A 137 9.80 -5.70 0.76
CA ALA A 137 8.80 -4.93 0.03
C ALA A 137 8.58 -5.46 -1.39
N VAL A 138 7.32 -5.43 -1.85
CA VAL A 138 6.92 -5.81 -3.20
C VAL A 138 6.30 -4.59 -3.89
N LEU A 139 6.87 -4.18 -5.01
CA LEU A 139 6.46 -3.05 -5.82
C LEU A 139 5.74 -3.58 -7.08
N THR A 140 4.42 -3.59 -7.05
CA THR A 140 3.60 -4.16 -8.10
C THR A 140 3.09 -3.05 -9.02
N GLN A 141 3.44 -3.10 -10.32
CA GLN A 141 3.15 -2.02 -11.29
C GLN A 141 3.44 -0.62 -10.71
N PRO A 142 4.69 -0.36 -10.30
CA PRO A 142 5.04 0.80 -9.51
C PRO A 142 4.87 2.11 -10.28
N SER A 143 4.27 3.12 -9.64
CA SER A 143 4.18 4.47 -10.19
C SER A 143 5.48 5.24 -9.99
N GLY A 144 5.76 6.16 -10.91
CA GLY A 144 6.94 7.03 -10.83
C GLY A 144 6.81 8.23 -11.75
N HIS A 145 7.76 9.15 -11.64
CA HIS A 145 7.81 10.32 -12.51
C HIS A 145 8.12 9.89 -13.95
N ARG A 146 7.38 10.47 -14.92
CA ARG A 146 7.62 10.31 -16.35
C ARG A 146 7.94 11.69 -16.95
N GLU A 147 9.14 11.85 -17.48
CA GLU A 147 9.63 13.12 -18.01
C GLU A 147 8.79 13.67 -19.16
N GLU A 148 8.23 12.77 -19.99
CA GLU A 148 7.36 13.10 -21.11
C GLU A 148 5.95 13.53 -20.67
N MET A 149 5.56 13.26 -19.43
CA MET A 149 4.24 13.58 -18.85
C MET A 149 4.39 14.10 -17.42
N PRO A 150 5.12 15.20 -17.19
CA PRO A 150 5.58 15.61 -15.85
C PRO A 150 4.45 16.00 -14.90
N THR A 151 3.31 16.41 -15.42
CA THR A 151 2.15 16.87 -14.63
C THR A 151 1.03 15.84 -14.53
N GLN A 152 1.17 14.66 -15.15
CA GLN A 152 0.08 13.69 -15.30
C GLN A 152 -0.66 13.34 -13.99
N PHE A 153 0.07 13.21 -12.87
CA PHE A 153 -0.56 12.89 -11.60
C PHE A 153 -1.31 14.07 -11.00
N TYR A 154 -0.76 15.28 -11.15
CA TYR A 154 -1.46 16.51 -10.77
C TYR A 154 -2.75 16.67 -11.58
N ASP A 155 -2.66 16.61 -12.90
CA ASP A 155 -3.79 16.84 -13.81
C ASP A 155 -4.92 15.84 -13.57
N ARG A 156 -4.60 14.53 -13.52
CA ARG A 156 -5.58 13.47 -13.27
C ARG A 156 -6.28 13.60 -11.92
N ASN A 157 -5.57 14.02 -10.88
CA ASN A 157 -6.19 14.22 -9.57
C ASN A 157 -7.00 15.49 -9.50
N MET A 158 -6.62 16.55 -10.22
CA MET A 158 -7.42 17.77 -10.35
C MET A 158 -8.73 17.53 -11.11
N GLU A 159 -8.73 16.64 -12.10
CA GLU A 159 -9.91 16.28 -12.89
C GLU A 159 -10.80 15.24 -12.20
N GLY A 160 -10.22 14.30 -11.46
CA GLY A 160 -10.92 13.15 -10.89
C GLY A 160 -11.08 13.22 -9.36
N TRP A 161 -10.01 12.98 -8.61
CA TRP A 161 -10.06 12.89 -7.15
C TRP A 161 -10.49 14.20 -6.49
N GLY A 162 -9.97 15.33 -6.94
CA GLY A 162 -10.20 16.63 -6.31
C GLY A 162 -11.67 17.03 -6.25
N PRO A 163 -12.41 17.03 -7.37
CA PRO A 163 -13.85 17.34 -7.38
C PRO A 163 -14.67 16.42 -6.47
N GLU A 164 -14.41 15.12 -6.49
CA GLU A 164 -15.12 14.15 -5.65
C GLU A 164 -14.77 14.31 -4.16
N PHE A 165 -13.52 14.66 -3.85
CA PHE A 165 -13.09 14.97 -2.49
C PHE A 165 -13.82 16.22 -1.96
N VAL A 166 -13.80 17.35 -2.69
CA VAL A 166 -14.47 18.59 -2.26
C VAL A 166 -15.98 18.40 -2.13
N LYS A 167 -16.60 17.60 -3.01
CA LYS A 167 -18.02 17.26 -2.89
C LYS A 167 -18.35 16.53 -1.57
N LYS A 168 -17.47 15.66 -1.10
CA LYS A 168 -17.59 14.97 0.20
C LYS A 168 -17.14 15.79 1.40
N ARG A 169 -16.25 16.73 1.19
CA ARG A 169 -15.61 17.56 2.20
C ARG A 169 -15.74 19.04 1.82
N PRO A 170 -16.96 19.61 1.92
CA PRO A 170 -17.26 20.98 1.44
C PRO A 170 -16.55 22.09 2.23
N GLU A 171 -15.91 21.76 3.33
CA GLU A 171 -15.02 22.67 4.06
C GLU A 171 -13.69 22.94 3.37
N TYR A 172 -13.35 22.16 2.32
CA TYR A 172 -12.17 22.37 1.48
C TYR A 172 -12.54 22.96 0.12
N THR A 173 -11.61 23.69 -0.47
CA THR A 173 -11.75 24.30 -1.80
C THR A 173 -10.85 23.60 -2.81
N MET A 174 -11.18 23.74 -4.10
CA MET A 174 -10.30 23.26 -5.18
C MET A 174 -8.93 23.97 -5.20
N GLY A 175 -8.82 25.19 -4.65
CA GLY A 175 -7.56 25.88 -4.45
C GLY A 175 -6.64 25.12 -3.45
N GLN A 176 -7.17 24.72 -2.31
CA GLN A 176 -6.45 23.89 -1.32
C GLN A 176 -6.09 22.52 -1.87
N VAL A 177 -6.96 21.90 -2.65
CA VAL A 177 -6.69 20.66 -3.38
C VAL A 177 -5.52 20.83 -4.34
N SER A 178 -5.53 21.91 -5.13
CA SER A 178 -4.43 22.25 -6.05
C SER A 178 -3.10 22.40 -5.32
N ASP A 179 -3.09 23.12 -4.19
CA ASP A 179 -1.85 23.33 -3.42
C ASP A 179 -1.31 22.02 -2.81
N PHE A 180 -2.20 21.18 -2.29
CA PHE A 180 -1.87 19.83 -1.83
C PHE A 180 -1.24 18.99 -2.95
N LEU A 181 -1.86 18.93 -4.12
CA LEU A 181 -1.40 18.16 -5.26
C LEU A 181 -0.09 18.70 -5.86
N LYS A 182 0.09 20.02 -5.90
CA LYS A 182 1.37 20.66 -6.29
C LYS A 182 2.48 20.24 -5.34
N LYS A 183 2.24 20.29 -4.03
CA LYS A 183 3.21 19.86 -3.04
C LYS A 183 3.54 18.39 -3.17
N MET A 184 2.54 17.55 -3.45
CA MET A 184 2.71 16.11 -3.61
C MET A 184 3.50 15.72 -4.87
N TYR A 185 3.15 16.30 -6.03
CA TYR A 185 3.64 15.81 -7.33
C TYR A 185 4.56 16.76 -8.08
N LEU A 186 4.49 18.07 -7.82
CA LEU A 186 5.25 19.08 -8.58
C LEU A 186 6.38 19.73 -7.78
N ALA A 187 6.40 19.62 -6.46
CA ALA A 187 7.47 20.19 -5.65
C ALA A 187 8.81 19.43 -5.82
N ASN A 188 8.74 18.13 -6.07
CA ASN A 188 9.92 17.28 -6.35
C ASN A 188 9.54 16.23 -7.42
N PRO A 189 9.34 16.64 -8.68
CA PRO A 189 8.88 15.79 -9.76
C PRO A 189 10.04 14.95 -10.32
N ASP A 190 10.53 14.00 -9.54
CA ASP A 190 11.63 13.12 -9.93
C ASP A 190 11.42 11.70 -9.42
N PHE A 191 11.92 10.72 -10.16
CA PHE A 191 12.09 9.32 -9.79
C PHE A 191 10.82 8.71 -9.18
N VAL A 192 10.84 8.46 -7.85
CA VAL A 192 9.72 7.88 -7.09
C VAL A 192 9.09 8.88 -6.11
N PHE A 193 9.28 10.19 -6.31
CA PHE A 193 8.76 11.33 -5.56
C PHE A 193 9.25 11.47 -4.10
N THR A 194 9.49 10.40 -3.37
CA THR A 194 9.64 10.42 -1.90
C THR A 194 11.06 10.18 -1.41
N VAL A 195 11.90 9.56 -2.24
CA VAL A 195 13.30 9.28 -1.92
C VAL A 195 14.21 9.55 -3.12
N THR A 196 15.49 9.78 -2.84
CA THR A 196 16.52 9.97 -3.87
C THR A 196 17.07 8.62 -4.35
N ARG A 197 17.74 8.64 -5.50
CA ARG A 197 18.50 7.49 -6.03
C ARG A 197 19.57 7.00 -5.05
N ASP A 198 20.22 7.92 -4.35
CA ASP A 198 21.24 7.59 -3.34
C ASP A 198 20.65 6.88 -2.12
N PHE A 199 19.42 7.22 -1.72
CA PHE A 199 18.72 6.48 -0.69
C PHE A 199 18.45 5.04 -1.13
N VAL A 200 17.97 4.84 -2.37
CA VAL A 200 17.69 3.50 -2.91
C VAL A 200 18.97 2.67 -3.02
N ARG A 201 20.10 3.24 -3.44
CA ARG A 201 21.41 2.55 -3.49
C ARG A 201 21.89 2.04 -2.12
N LYS A 202 21.49 2.69 -1.04
CA LYS A 202 21.87 2.34 0.33
C LYS A 202 20.86 1.44 1.03
N CYS A 203 19.68 1.25 0.44
CA CYS A 203 18.58 0.50 1.03
C CYS A 203 18.93 -1.00 1.11
N GLN A 204 18.92 -1.55 2.32
CA GLN A 204 19.19 -2.97 2.54
C GLN A 204 17.92 -3.83 2.59
N THR A 205 16.74 -3.22 2.63
CA THR A 205 15.47 -3.95 2.58
C THR A 205 15.36 -4.73 1.27
N PRO A 206 15.10 -6.04 1.29
CA PRO A 206 14.81 -6.81 0.08
C PRO A 206 13.60 -6.26 -0.68
N ILE A 207 13.78 -6.07 -1.99
CA ILE A 207 12.75 -5.49 -2.87
C ILE A 207 12.45 -6.44 -4.02
N LEU A 208 11.17 -6.74 -4.27
CA LEU A 208 10.72 -7.39 -5.50
C LEU A 208 9.97 -6.37 -6.36
N VAL A 209 10.38 -6.20 -7.61
CA VAL A 209 9.76 -5.30 -8.58
C VAL A 209 9.01 -6.09 -9.64
N LEU A 210 7.72 -5.81 -9.81
CA LEU A 210 6.90 -6.27 -10.92
C LEU A 210 6.62 -5.08 -11.83
N PRO A 211 7.42 -4.85 -12.88
CA PRO A 211 7.31 -3.66 -13.70
C PRO A 211 6.03 -3.65 -14.56
N ASP A 212 5.67 -2.47 -15.02
CA ASP A 212 4.59 -2.21 -15.97
C ASP A 212 5.07 -1.12 -16.94
N ASP A 213 4.37 -0.89 -18.05
CA ASP A 213 4.67 0.23 -18.95
C ASP A 213 3.40 0.90 -19.48
N ILE A 214 2.78 1.66 -18.62
CA ILE A 214 1.69 2.58 -18.96
C ILE A 214 2.01 3.97 -18.41
N PRO A 215 1.33 5.04 -18.79
CA PRO A 215 1.66 6.40 -18.35
C PRO A 215 1.94 6.55 -16.85
N PRO A 216 1.11 6.05 -15.91
CA PRO A 216 1.41 6.17 -14.48
C PRO A 216 2.45 5.19 -13.95
N HIS A 217 2.83 4.15 -14.71
CA HIS A 217 3.75 3.09 -14.31
C HIS A 217 4.93 3.02 -15.29
N PRO A 218 5.89 3.96 -15.25
CA PRO A 218 6.99 3.99 -16.20
C PRO A 218 7.97 2.83 -15.99
N PHE A 219 8.12 1.96 -16.99
CA PHE A 219 9.06 0.84 -16.99
C PHE A 219 10.49 1.29 -16.64
N LYS A 220 10.92 2.43 -17.23
CA LYS A 220 12.25 3.03 -16.97
C LYS A 220 12.49 3.23 -15.47
N VAL A 221 11.52 3.79 -14.74
CA VAL A 221 11.67 4.05 -13.31
C VAL A 221 11.64 2.75 -12.49
N ALA A 222 10.77 1.81 -12.85
CA ALA A 222 10.72 0.51 -12.20
C ALA A 222 12.05 -0.25 -12.32
N MET A 223 12.64 -0.25 -13.52
CA MET A 223 13.94 -0.88 -13.76
C MET A 223 15.10 -0.11 -13.11
N GLU A 224 15.05 1.23 -13.09
CA GLU A 224 16.04 2.02 -12.37
C GLU A 224 16.05 1.69 -10.88
N VAL A 225 14.88 1.59 -10.25
CA VAL A 225 14.75 1.11 -8.85
C VAL A 225 15.40 -0.26 -8.66
N ALA A 226 15.08 -1.21 -9.54
CA ALA A 226 15.64 -2.56 -9.46
C ALA A 226 17.17 -2.60 -9.62
N MET A 227 17.71 -1.77 -10.50
CA MET A 227 19.17 -1.68 -10.71
C MET A 227 19.91 -0.97 -9.57
N LEU A 228 19.25 -0.05 -8.89
CA LEU A 228 19.87 0.72 -7.81
C LEU A 228 19.81 0.00 -6.46
N ALA A 229 18.69 -0.68 -6.15
CA ALA A 229 18.50 -1.35 -4.87
C ALA A 229 19.37 -2.61 -4.77
N PRO A 230 20.29 -2.70 -3.77
CA PRO A 230 21.27 -3.80 -3.69
C PRO A 230 20.66 -5.18 -3.57
N ASN A 231 19.52 -5.30 -2.90
CA ASN A 231 18.82 -6.56 -2.61
C ASN A 231 17.52 -6.66 -3.41
N SER A 232 17.57 -6.35 -4.71
CA SER A 232 16.40 -6.36 -5.56
C SER A 232 16.27 -7.64 -6.40
N GLN A 233 15.04 -7.98 -6.73
CA GLN A 233 14.65 -8.97 -7.73
C GLN A 233 13.63 -8.34 -8.68
N VAL A 234 13.62 -8.79 -9.92
CA VAL A 234 12.62 -8.40 -10.93
C VAL A 234 11.82 -9.62 -11.33
N SER A 235 10.50 -9.50 -11.33
CA SER A 235 9.62 -10.55 -11.79
C SER A 235 9.53 -10.58 -13.32
N LEU A 236 8.90 -11.63 -13.85
CA LEU A 236 8.56 -11.75 -15.27
C LEU A 236 7.92 -10.45 -15.78
N TYR A 237 8.32 -10.03 -16.99
CA TYR A 237 7.69 -8.91 -17.69
C TYR A 237 7.44 -9.31 -19.16
N PRO A 238 6.27 -9.03 -19.72
CA PRO A 238 5.04 -8.57 -19.05
C PRO A 238 4.41 -9.70 -18.20
N TRP A 239 3.93 -9.37 -17.01
CA TRP A 239 3.43 -10.37 -16.03
C TRP A 239 1.89 -10.43 -15.92
N LYS A 240 1.18 -9.49 -16.57
CA LYS A 240 -0.29 -9.36 -16.51
C LYS A 240 -0.96 -9.11 -17.87
N ASP A 241 -0.22 -9.20 -18.95
CA ASP A 241 -0.73 -9.01 -20.32
C ASP A 241 -1.67 -10.15 -20.76
N THR A 242 -1.49 -11.35 -20.18
CA THR A 242 -2.39 -12.48 -20.33
C THR A 242 -2.74 -13.09 -18.98
N PRO A 243 -3.98 -13.62 -18.79
CA PRO A 243 -4.45 -14.13 -17.50
C PRO A 243 -3.59 -15.27 -16.92
N ASP A 244 -2.96 -16.08 -17.75
CA ASP A 244 -2.11 -17.20 -17.33
C ASP A 244 -0.78 -16.78 -16.70
N LYS A 245 -0.31 -15.55 -16.94
CA LYS A 245 0.93 -15.02 -16.35
C LYS A 245 0.73 -14.52 -14.93
N VAL A 246 -0.46 -14.06 -14.57
CA VAL A 246 -0.74 -13.55 -13.21
C VAL A 246 -0.44 -14.61 -12.12
N PRO A 247 -0.84 -15.88 -12.25
CA PRO A 247 -0.47 -16.93 -11.28
C PRO A 247 1.03 -17.14 -11.13
N LEU A 248 1.83 -16.95 -12.20
CA LEU A 248 3.29 -17.03 -12.12
C LEU A 248 3.87 -15.87 -11.31
N ALA A 249 3.38 -14.65 -11.54
CA ALA A 249 3.78 -13.48 -10.78
C ALA A 249 3.41 -13.62 -9.29
N VAL A 250 2.19 -14.07 -8.99
CA VAL A 250 1.72 -14.35 -7.63
C VAL A 250 2.59 -15.39 -6.93
N ARG A 251 2.98 -16.48 -7.63
CA ARG A 251 3.90 -17.48 -7.09
C ARG A 251 5.27 -16.87 -6.78
N HIS A 252 5.81 -16.05 -7.65
CA HIS A 252 7.10 -15.36 -7.42
C HIS A 252 7.01 -14.45 -6.17
N ILE A 253 5.94 -13.67 -6.05
CA ILE A 253 5.71 -12.84 -4.85
C ILE A 253 5.66 -13.71 -3.60
N ARG A 254 4.91 -14.81 -3.62
CA ARG A 254 4.81 -15.73 -2.48
C ARG A 254 6.18 -16.26 -2.06
N MET A 255 6.95 -16.79 -3.00
CA MET A 255 8.29 -17.31 -2.76
C MET A 255 9.23 -16.22 -2.19
N PHE A 256 9.17 -15.01 -2.73
CA PHE A 256 9.95 -13.88 -2.25
C PHE A 256 9.56 -13.50 -0.80
N LEU A 257 8.28 -13.38 -0.51
CA LEU A 257 7.80 -13.05 0.84
C LEU A 257 8.16 -14.16 1.85
N GLU A 258 7.98 -15.42 1.49
CA GLU A 258 8.30 -16.57 2.36
C GLU A 258 9.80 -16.66 2.63
N SER A 259 10.66 -16.44 1.63
CA SER A 259 12.12 -16.49 1.79
C SER A 259 12.68 -15.36 2.65
N ASN A 260 11.97 -14.22 2.73
CA ASN A 260 12.36 -13.08 3.54
C ASN A 260 11.64 -13.01 4.90
N ARG A 261 10.77 -13.98 5.19
CA ARG A 261 10.07 -14.03 6.48
C ARG A 261 11.08 -14.34 7.60
N PRO A 262 11.14 -13.50 8.65
CA PRO A 262 11.99 -13.80 9.80
C PRO A 262 11.61 -15.14 10.40
N ALA A 263 12.63 -15.93 10.78
CA ALA A 263 12.39 -17.14 11.57
C ALA A 263 11.63 -16.76 12.84
N VAL A 264 10.58 -17.52 13.16
CA VAL A 264 9.88 -17.37 14.45
C VAL A 264 10.92 -17.69 15.52
N ALA A 265 11.27 -16.69 16.34
CA ALA A 265 12.18 -16.93 17.44
C ALA A 265 11.55 -18.01 18.34
N ALA A 266 12.26 -19.11 18.58
CA ALA A 266 11.79 -20.27 19.35
C ALA A 266 11.26 -19.93 20.77
N ALA A 267 11.40 -18.68 21.21
CA ALA A 267 10.94 -18.15 22.49
C ALA A 267 9.44 -17.90 22.60
N GLU A 268 8.71 -17.71 21.48
CA GLU A 268 7.25 -17.47 21.53
C GLU A 268 6.47 -18.79 21.57
N THR A 269 7.03 -19.86 21.01
CA THR A 269 6.42 -21.20 21.04
C THR A 269 6.49 -21.85 22.43
N GLN A 270 7.45 -21.46 23.27
CA GLN A 270 7.57 -21.98 24.65
C GLN A 270 6.63 -21.27 25.64
N ARG A 271 6.18 -20.06 25.37
CA ARG A 271 5.17 -19.37 26.21
C ARG A 271 3.75 -19.85 25.96
N ALA A 272 3.42 -20.21 24.74
CA ALA A 272 2.09 -20.75 24.40
C ALA A 272 1.90 -22.23 24.81
N ALA A 273 2.95 -22.92 25.23
CA ALA A 273 2.91 -24.28 25.75
C ALA A 273 3.00 -24.37 27.29
N ALA A 274 3.11 -23.21 27.96
CA ALA A 274 3.24 -23.12 29.43
C ALA A 274 2.03 -22.43 30.10
N ASP A 275 1.07 -21.92 29.31
CA ASP A 275 -0.26 -21.42 29.72
C ASP A 275 -1.35 -22.44 29.25
#